data_e5e063e37f1c11f54337dbafcb951b0c
#
_entry.id   e5e063e37f1c11f54337dbafcb951b0c
#
_cell.length_a   1.000
_cell.length_b   1.000
_cell.length_c   1.000
_cell.angle_alpha   90.00
_cell.angle_beta   90.00
_cell.angle_gamma   90.00
#
_symmetry.space_group_name_H-M   'P 1'
#
loop_
_entity.id
_entity.type
_entity.pdbx_description
1 polymer ?
#
loop_
_entity_poly.entity_id
_entity_poly.type
_entity_poly.pdbx_seq_one_letter_code
_entity_poly.pdbx_strand_id
1 'polypeptide(L)'
;DSIEPADSMLAALAVGQPSGLGTIPTFRITVSLNQIDAEVGRFLANIAESTAPTQSPARLKLDSRRDRSPLDVARLLADKYGYTLDPLVYTQGVAVSGRLRVAELDGTQPSTASDVASLVEPFASNIESALQDAGGQHLAGLVWCEEMASATGDPRYESLLLGAANLFLGRPLGDPPPVCDHDYRTEDMFFAGAVLGRAFKITGNAQYIDVLARFLLGGDVQQPDGLFWHADDVPFFWGRGNGFAAMGFAETLTYMDDGHPLRSALLSAHKSHLDALRGRQHRSGMLIQVLDDPGSYHEHTVTSMVGYAVARGLRLGWLDESYRGFAESLWNAASERVDDDGGLVDGCGGTGPQVDARAYLDRPATFGFDDRTGNLALWFAVEMERLSRV
;
A
#
# COMPACT_ATOMS: atom_id res chain seq x y z
N ASP A 1 -15.34 -25.54 -21.64
CA ASP A 1 -15.57 -25.05 -23.03
C ASP A 1 -15.31 -23.55 -23.20
N SER A 2 -15.32 -22.77 -22.14
CA SER A 2 -15.05 -21.32 -22.22
C SER A 2 -13.57 -20.94 -22.04
N ILE A 3 -12.74 -21.90 -21.67
CA ILE A 3 -11.29 -21.68 -21.45
C ILE A 3 -10.51 -21.83 -22.76
N GLU A 4 -10.93 -22.69 -23.67
CA GLU A 4 -10.26 -22.89 -24.95
C GLU A 4 -10.10 -21.62 -25.83
N PRO A 5 -11.08 -20.73 -25.96
CA PRO A 5 -10.89 -19.53 -26.75
C PRO A 5 -9.87 -18.55 -26.15
N ALA A 6 -9.79 -18.46 -24.82
CA ALA A 6 -8.81 -17.61 -24.14
C ALA A 6 -7.40 -18.21 -24.25
N ASP A 7 -7.28 -19.53 -24.08
CA ASP A 7 -6.01 -20.24 -24.26
C ASP A 7 -5.53 -20.23 -25.70
N SER A 8 -6.43 -20.35 -26.67
CA SER A 8 -6.10 -20.29 -28.09
C SER A 8 -5.70 -18.87 -28.53
N MET A 9 -6.31 -17.85 -27.94
CA MET A 9 -5.98 -16.45 -28.20
C MET A 9 -4.63 -16.09 -27.57
N LEU A 10 -4.36 -16.57 -26.36
CA LEU A 10 -3.06 -16.43 -25.70
C LEU A 10 -1.98 -17.25 -26.38
N ALA A 11 -2.27 -18.45 -26.84
CA ALA A 11 -1.36 -19.25 -27.64
C ALA A 11 -1.05 -18.59 -28.99
N ALA A 12 -2.03 -18.00 -29.64
CA ALA A 12 -1.83 -17.24 -30.89
C ALA A 12 -0.99 -15.96 -30.67
N LEU A 13 -1.15 -15.28 -29.54
CA LEU A 13 -0.30 -14.15 -29.15
C LEU A 13 1.11 -14.57 -28.72
N ALA A 14 1.23 -15.73 -28.05
CA ALA A 14 2.51 -16.23 -27.54
C ALA A 14 3.36 -16.95 -28.61
N VAL A 15 2.75 -17.58 -29.58
CA VAL A 15 3.44 -18.46 -30.56
C VAL A 15 3.80 -17.72 -31.85
N GLY A 16 3.39 -16.45 -31.99
CA GLY A 16 3.72 -15.64 -33.17
C GLY A 16 3.53 -16.46 -34.43
N GLN A 17 2.31 -16.77 -34.81
CA GLN A 17 2.04 -17.55 -36.02
C GLN A 17 2.75 -16.90 -37.20
N PRO A 18 3.60 -17.59 -37.89
CA PRO A 18 4.22 -17.09 -39.10
C PRO A 18 3.15 -17.06 -40.20
N SER A 19 2.37 -16.03 -40.21
CA SER A 19 1.35 -15.80 -41.23
C SER A 19 1.90 -14.93 -42.35
N GLY A 20 3.12 -15.09 -42.77
CA GLY A 20 3.70 -14.34 -43.91
C GLY A 20 3.73 -12.81 -43.75
N LEU A 21 3.35 -12.28 -42.62
CA LEU A 21 3.25 -10.84 -42.33
C LEU A 21 4.44 -10.30 -41.52
N GLY A 22 5.65 -10.83 -41.76
CA GLY A 22 6.86 -10.37 -41.07
C GLY A 22 6.87 -10.75 -39.57
N THR A 23 8.02 -10.65 -38.95
CA THR A 23 8.19 -10.86 -37.53
C THR A 23 7.35 -9.85 -36.73
N ILE A 24 6.20 -10.27 -36.22
CA ILE A 24 5.48 -9.50 -35.20
C ILE A 24 6.40 -9.48 -33.98
N PRO A 25 6.73 -8.30 -33.42
CA PRO A 25 7.52 -8.24 -32.22
C PRO A 25 6.83 -9.07 -31.13
N THR A 26 7.55 -10.01 -30.56
CA THR A 26 7.05 -10.84 -29.47
C THR A 26 6.86 -9.94 -28.26
N PHE A 27 5.64 -9.52 -28.02
CA PHE A 27 5.28 -8.90 -26.74
C PHE A 27 5.25 -10.00 -25.68
N ARG A 28 6.14 -9.96 -24.72
CA ARG A 28 6.01 -10.77 -23.51
C ARG A 28 4.92 -10.14 -22.65
N ILE A 29 3.68 -10.50 -22.89
CA ILE A 29 2.59 -10.14 -21.97
C ILE A 29 2.70 -11.12 -20.80
N THR A 30 3.28 -10.65 -19.70
CA THR A 30 3.20 -11.39 -18.45
C THR A 30 1.86 -11.04 -17.81
N VAL A 31 0.81 -11.72 -18.20
CA VAL A 31 -0.51 -11.60 -17.56
C VAL A 31 -0.64 -12.78 -16.61
N SER A 32 -0.98 -12.53 -15.35
CA SER A 32 -1.30 -13.60 -14.42
C SER A 32 -2.58 -14.31 -14.84
N LEU A 33 -2.68 -15.63 -14.64
CA LEU A 33 -3.90 -16.38 -14.93
C LEU A 33 -5.12 -15.78 -14.19
N ASN A 34 -4.95 -15.32 -12.97
CA ASN A 34 -6.00 -14.67 -12.18
C ASN A 34 -6.42 -13.30 -12.76
N GLN A 35 -5.50 -12.56 -13.37
CA GLN A 35 -5.77 -11.31 -14.05
C GLN A 35 -6.59 -11.56 -15.31
N ILE A 36 -6.25 -12.59 -16.08
CA ILE A 36 -7.03 -13.04 -17.23
C ILE A 36 -8.43 -13.46 -16.79
N ASP A 37 -8.55 -14.25 -15.74
CA ASP A 37 -9.83 -14.69 -15.20
C ASP A 37 -10.71 -13.48 -14.77
N ALA A 38 -10.13 -12.49 -14.11
CA ALA A 38 -10.85 -11.29 -13.68
C ALA A 38 -11.29 -10.43 -14.88
N GLU A 39 -10.43 -10.23 -15.88
CA GLU A 39 -10.78 -9.43 -17.08
C GLU A 39 -11.73 -10.19 -18.00
N VAL A 40 -11.52 -11.47 -18.21
CA VAL A 40 -12.44 -12.35 -18.97
C VAL A 40 -13.78 -12.44 -18.24
N GLY A 41 -13.78 -12.59 -16.91
CA GLY A 41 -14.99 -12.60 -16.11
C GLY A 41 -15.78 -11.30 -16.24
N ARG A 42 -15.12 -10.14 -16.23
CA ARG A 42 -15.75 -8.82 -16.47
C ARG A 42 -16.28 -8.70 -17.89
N PHE A 43 -15.53 -9.15 -18.88
CA PHE A 43 -15.97 -9.14 -20.28
C PHE A 43 -17.21 -10.02 -20.49
N LEU A 44 -17.18 -11.25 -19.97
CA LEU A 44 -18.31 -12.17 -20.04
C LEU A 44 -19.53 -11.67 -19.25
N ALA A 45 -19.31 -11.01 -18.11
CA ALA A 45 -20.37 -10.39 -17.34
C ALA A 45 -21.06 -9.25 -18.12
N ASN A 46 -20.27 -8.40 -18.79
CA ASN A 46 -20.82 -7.33 -19.63
C ASN A 46 -21.64 -7.87 -20.82
N ILE A 47 -21.20 -8.98 -21.42
CA ILE A 47 -21.98 -9.65 -22.47
C ILE A 47 -23.28 -10.23 -21.88
N ALA A 48 -23.21 -10.88 -20.74
CA ALA A 48 -24.37 -11.47 -20.07
C ALA A 48 -25.42 -10.41 -19.68
N GLU A 49 -25.00 -9.24 -19.22
CA GLU A 49 -25.90 -8.12 -18.92
C GLU A 49 -26.68 -7.63 -20.15
N SER A 50 -26.06 -7.68 -21.33
CA SER A 50 -26.68 -7.18 -22.55
C SER A 50 -27.58 -8.20 -23.27
N THR A 51 -27.43 -9.51 -22.99
CA THR A 51 -28.02 -10.56 -23.84
C THR A 51 -28.77 -11.67 -23.11
N ALA A 52 -28.63 -11.83 -21.79
CA ALA A 52 -29.22 -12.97 -21.08
C ALA A 52 -29.79 -12.58 -19.70
N PRO A 53 -30.95 -13.14 -19.32
CA PRO A 53 -31.55 -12.92 -18.00
C PRO A 53 -30.81 -13.69 -16.85
N THR A 54 -29.96 -14.64 -17.16
CA THR A 54 -29.21 -15.45 -16.19
C THR A 54 -27.76 -14.98 -16.11
N GLN A 55 -27.31 -14.73 -14.90
CA GLN A 55 -25.92 -14.34 -14.64
C GLN A 55 -24.96 -15.53 -14.86
N SER A 56 -23.83 -15.26 -15.52
CA SER A 56 -22.75 -16.28 -15.63
C SER A 56 -22.11 -16.55 -14.27
N PRO A 57 -21.48 -17.75 -14.08
CA PRO A 57 -20.75 -18.02 -12.84
C PRO A 57 -19.66 -16.99 -12.54
N ALA A 58 -18.98 -16.46 -13.56
CA ALA A 58 -18.00 -15.40 -13.40
C ALA A 58 -18.63 -14.11 -12.89
N ARG A 59 -19.82 -13.73 -13.40
CA ARG A 59 -20.57 -12.58 -12.91
C ARG A 59 -21.00 -12.74 -11.47
N LEU A 60 -21.57 -13.88 -11.11
CA LEU A 60 -21.96 -14.19 -9.74
C LEU A 60 -20.77 -14.10 -8.78
N LYS A 61 -19.61 -14.58 -9.20
CA LYS A 61 -18.37 -14.47 -8.41
C LYS A 61 -17.92 -13.01 -8.22
N LEU A 62 -17.97 -12.19 -9.26
CA LEU A 62 -17.64 -10.76 -9.16
C LEU A 62 -18.62 -10.01 -8.28
N ASP A 63 -19.93 -10.25 -8.45
CA ASP A 63 -20.94 -9.63 -7.61
C ASP A 63 -20.76 -10.02 -6.13
N SER A 64 -20.51 -11.30 -5.85
CA SER A 64 -20.19 -11.78 -4.51
C SER A 64 -18.97 -11.08 -3.87
N ARG A 65 -17.95 -10.74 -4.68
CA ARG A 65 -16.79 -9.99 -4.18
C ARG A 65 -17.12 -8.51 -3.95
N ARG A 66 -17.96 -7.91 -4.77
CA ARG A 66 -18.44 -6.52 -4.60
C ARG A 66 -19.29 -6.34 -3.36
N ASP A 67 -20.06 -7.37 -3.01
CA ASP A 67 -20.96 -7.35 -1.86
C ASP A 67 -20.24 -7.53 -0.52
N ARG A 68 -18.94 -7.87 -0.52
CA ARG A 68 -18.14 -8.01 0.70
C ARG A 68 -17.95 -6.64 1.36
N SER A 69 -18.25 -6.57 2.66
CA SER A 69 -17.93 -5.37 3.44
C SER A 69 -16.40 -5.19 3.57
N PRO A 70 -15.91 -3.97 3.85
CA PRO A 70 -14.50 -3.76 4.15
C PRO A 70 -14.00 -4.65 5.31
N LEU A 71 -14.84 -4.89 6.32
CA LEU A 71 -14.50 -5.76 7.44
C LEU A 71 -14.35 -7.23 7.01
N ASP A 72 -15.19 -7.73 6.11
CA ASP A 72 -15.09 -9.10 5.60
C ASP A 72 -13.80 -9.31 4.82
N VAL A 73 -13.42 -8.33 4.00
CA VAL A 73 -12.13 -8.35 3.28
C VAL A 73 -10.96 -8.24 4.26
N ALA A 74 -11.05 -7.38 5.27
CA ALA A 74 -10.02 -7.25 6.29
C ALA A 74 -9.81 -8.54 7.08
N ARG A 75 -10.89 -9.23 7.49
CA ARG A 75 -10.82 -10.54 8.15
C ARG A 75 -10.18 -11.60 7.27
N LEU A 76 -10.62 -11.68 6.01
CA LEU A 76 -10.07 -12.61 5.03
C LEU A 76 -8.55 -12.44 4.85
N LEU A 77 -8.09 -11.20 4.75
CA LEU A 77 -6.67 -10.88 4.65
C LEU A 77 -5.92 -11.11 5.97
N ALA A 78 -6.51 -10.77 7.11
CA ALA A 78 -5.91 -11.01 8.43
C ALA A 78 -5.74 -12.51 8.75
N ASP A 79 -6.57 -13.38 8.16
CA ASP A 79 -6.42 -14.83 8.26
C ASP A 79 -5.22 -15.37 7.48
N LYS A 80 -4.64 -14.60 6.58
CA LYS A 80 -3.55 -15.03 5.67
C LYS A 80 -2.22 -14.34 5.93
N TYR A 81 -2.24 -13.08 6.36
CA TYR A 81 -1.05 -12.24 6.48
C TYR A 81 -0.74 -11.87 7.93
N GLY A 82 0.52 -11.62 8.24
CA GLY A 82 0.97 -11.17 9.56
C GLY A 82 1.24 -12.30 10.56
N TYR A 83 1.69 -13.46 10.07
CA TYR A 83 2.07 -14.62 10.88
C TYR A 83 3.58 -14.87 10.92
N THR A 84 4.36 -14.00 10.29
CA THR A 84 5.82 -14.03 10.31
C THR A 84 6.38 -12.61 10.43
N LEU A 85 7.54 -12.47 11.04
CA LEU A 85 8.40 -11.29 11.05
C LEU A 85 9.84 -11.67 10.64
N ASP A 86 10.01 -12.68 9.83
CA ASP A 86 11.29 -13.11 9.29
C ASP A 86 11.26 -12.97 7.75
N PRO A 87 11.97 -11.99 7.20
CA PRO A 87 12.72 -10.93 7.89
C PRO A 87 11.82 -9.86 8.53
N LEU A 88 12.32 -9.14 9.55
CA LEU A 88 11.66 -7.96 10.12
C LEU A 88 11.76 -6.81 9.11
N VAL A 89 10.71 -6.61 8.33
CA VAL A 89 10.57 -5.52 7.37
C VAL A 89 9.13 -5.00 7.36
N TYR A 90 8.92 -3.84 6.75
CA TYR A 90 7.61 -3.18 6.73
C TYR A 90 6.48 -4.09 6.19
N THR A 91 6.76 -4.97 5.23
CA THR A 91 5.73 -5.85 4.66
C THR A 91 5.11 -6.76 5.71
N GLN A 92 5.92 -7.42 6.53
CA GLN A 92 5.45 -8.25 7.62
C GLN A 92 4.90 -7.42 8.79
N GLY A 93 5.58 -6.32 9.15
CA GLY A 93 5.14 -5.47 10.27
C GLY A 93 3.78 -4.82 10.05
N VAL A 94 3.52 -4.33 8.84
CA VAL A 94 2.21 -3.78 8.45
C VAL A 94 1.11 -4.85 8.53
N ALA A 95 1.41 -6.09 8.12
CA ALA A 95 0.45 -7.19 8.22
C ALA A 95 0.13 -7.54 9.69
N VAL A 96 1.15 -7.59 10.56
CA VAL A 96 0.95 -7.82 12.01
C VAL A 96 0.10 -6.71 12.62
N SER A 97 0.42 -5.44 12.34
CA SER A 97 -0.41 -4.29 12.75
C SER A 97 -1.84 -4.40 12.20
N GLY A 98 -1.99 -4.83 10.94
CA GLY A 98 -3.31 -5.05 10.33
C GLY A 98 -4.16 -6.09 11.08
N ARG A 99 -3.58 -7.23 11.48
CA ARG A 99 -4.26 -8.24 12.30
C ARG A 99 -4.74 -7.67 13.65
N LEU A 100 -3.87 -6.90 14.31
CA LEU A 100 -4.21 -6.26 15.58
C LEU A 100 -5.36 -5.24 15.43
N ARG A 101 -5.37 -4.48 14.34
CA ARG A 101 -6.44 -3.52 14.01
C ARG A 101 -7.76 -4.20 13.67
N VAL A 102 -7.74 -5.35 12.97
CA VAL A 102 -8.95 -6.16 12.75
C VAL A 102 -9.49 -6.69 14.10
N ALA A 103 -8.60 -7.18 14.95
CA ALA A 103 -8.98 -7.67 16.27
C ALA A 103 -9.58 -6.56 17.17
N GLU A 104 -9.11 -5.31 17.05
CA GLU A 104 -9.72 -4.15 17.70
C GLU A 104 -11.15 -3.93 17.19
N LEU A 105 -11.36 -3.97 15.87
CA LEU A 105 -12.68 -3.79 15.25
C LEU A 105 -13.67 -4.89 15.62
N ASP A 106 -13.18 -6.11 15.82
CA ASP A 106 -13.96 -7.31 16.18
C ASP A 106 -14.14 -7.53 17.69
N GLY A 107 -13.43 -6.76 18.52
CA GLY A 107 -13.43 -6.97 19.97
C GLY A 107 -12.67 -8.23 20.42
N THR A 108 -11.79 -8.78 19.58
CA THR A 108 -10.96 -9.97 19.85
C THR A 108 -9.50 -9.63 20.17
N GLN A 109 -9.22 -8.36 20.42
CA GLN A 109 -7.86 -7.82 20.61
C GLN A 109 -7.02 -8.58 21.64
N PRO A 110 -7.53 -8.98 22.84
CA PRO A 110 -6.69 -9.66 23.83
C PRO A 110 -6.15 -11.01 23.36
N SER A 111 -6.95 -11.82 22.65
CA SER A 111 -6.48 -13.10 22.12
C SER A 111 -5.47 -12.93 21.00
N THR A 112 -5.73 -12.04 20.06
CA THR A 112 -4.81 -11.76 18.95
C THR A 112 -3.50 -11.16 19.45
N ALA A 113 -3.51 -10.25 20.43
CA ALA A 113 -2.30 -9.71 21.03
C ALA A 113 -1.48 -10.80 21.73
N SER A 114 -2.13 -11.78 22.38
CA SER A 114 -1.45 -12.93 22.97
C SER A 114 -0.74 -13.80 21.92
N ASP A 115 -1.38 -14.04 20.77
CA ASP A 115 -0.76 -14.79 19.68
C ASP A 115 0.42 -14.03 19.07
N VAL A 116 0.24 -12.73 18.84
CA VAL A 116 1.28 -11.84 18.30
C VAL A 116 2.46 -11.69 19.27
N ALA A 117 2.22 -11.70 20.59
CA ALA A 117 3.27 -11.56 21.59
C ALA A 117 4.41 -12.58 21.40
N SER A 118 4.07 -13.83 21.07
CA SER A 118 5.08 -14.87 20.80
C SER A 118 5.90 -14.57 19.55
N LEU A 119 5.28 -13.99 18.53
CA LEU A 119 5.93 -13.61 17.27
C LEU A 119 6.90 -12.43 17.45
N VAL A 120 6.55 -11.45 18.28
CA VAL A 120 7.31 -10.21 18.47
C VAL A 120 8.31 -10.26 19.62
N GLU A 121 8.23 -11.29 20.50
CA GLU A 121 9.11 -11.45 21.67
C GLU A 121 10.61 -11.37 21.35
N PRO A 122 11.13 -11.96 20.24
CA PRO A 122 12.54 -11.85 19.91
C PRO A 122 13.04 -10.41 19.75
N PHE A 123 12.18 -9.50 19.31
CA PHE A 123 12.51 -8.09 19.11
C PHE A 123 12.30 -7.27 20.38
N ALA A 124 11.23 -7.54 21.12
CA ALA A 124 10.91 -6.82 22.35
C ALA A 124 11.83 -7.17 23.50
N SER A 125 12.36 -8.40 23.56
CA SER A 125 13.29 -8.85 24.62
C SER A 125 14.74 -8.40 24.39
N ASN A 126 15.13 -8.04 23.18
CA ASN A 126 16.48 -7.59 22.83
C ASN A 126 16.47 -6.45 21.82
N ILE A 127 16.17 -5.25 22.33
CA ILE A 127 16.03 -4.03 21.52
C ILE A 127 17.33 -3.70 20.76
N GLU A 128 18.49 -3.87 21.40
CA GLU A 128 19.77 -3.58 20.76
C GLU A 128 19.99 -4.46 19.52
N SER A 129 19.74 -5.75 19.65
CA SER A 129 19.84 -6.69 18.51
C SER A 129 18.78 -6.42 17.43
N ALA A 130 17.58 -6.05 17.83
CA ALA A 130 16.49 -5.75 16.88
C ALA A 130 16.77 -4.50 16.03
N LEU A 131 17.56 -3.56 16.56
CA LEU A 131 17.90 -2.30 15.90
C LEU A 131 19.30 -2.28 15.29
N GLN A 132 20.08 -3.34 15.49
CA GLN A 132 21.43 -3.44 14.94
C GLN A 132 21.37 -3.46 13.41
N ASP A 133 22.12 -2.54 12.78
CA ASP A 133 22.19 -2.40 11.32
C ASP A 133 20.84 -2.22 10.61
N ALA A 134 19.79 -1.78 11.33
CA ALA A 134 18.46 -1.61 10.79
C ALA A 134 18.40 -0.41 9.85
N GLY A 135 17.98 -0.65 8.61
CA GLY A 135 17.62 0.38 7.64
C GLY A 135 16.14 0.78 7.74
N GLY A 136 15.73 1.79 6.99
CA GLY A 136 14.36 2.36 7.04
C GLY A 136 13.25 1.31 6.94
N GLN A 137 13.37 0.38 6.00
CA GLN A 137 12.39 -0.71 5.82
C GLN A 137 12.24 -1.64 7.04
N HIS A 138 13.36 -1.89 7.77
CA HIS A 138 13.34 -2.72 8.98
C HIS A 138 12.69 -1.95 10.14
N LEU A 139 13.04 -0.66 10.30
CA LEU A 139 12.45 0.19 11.33
C LEU A 139 10.94 0.35 11.13
N ALA A 140 10.48 0.52 9.89
CA ALA A 140 9.06 0.53 9.56
C ALA A 140 8.36 -0.82 9.85
N GLY A 141 9.10 -1.90 9.90
CA GLY A 141 8.63 -3.21 10.34
C GLY A 141 8.17 -3.25 11.79
N LEU A 142 8.52 -2.24 12.60
CA LEU A 142 8.10 -2.10 14.00
C LEU A 142 6.78 -1.32 14.18
N VAL A 143 6.07 -1.03 13.11
CA VAL A 143 4.82 -0.24 13.14
C VAL A 143 3.74 -0.84 14.05
N TRP A 144 3.76 -2.14 14.32
CA TRP A 144 2.86 -2.87 15.22
C TRP A 144 3.06 -2.57 16.72
N CYS A 145 4.18 -1.93 17.08
CA CYS A 145 4.49 -1.62 18.49
C CYS A 145 3.39 -0.78 19.15
N GLU A 146 2.77 0.15 18.42
CA GLU A 146 1.68 0.98 18.94
C GLU A 146 0.47 0.13 19.33
N GLU A 147 0.03 -0.77 18.45
CA GLU A 147 -1.11 -1.64 18.70
C GLU A 147 -0.82 -2.63 19.85
N MET A 148 0.40 -3.18 19.92
CA MET A 148 0.79 -4.09 20.99
C MET A 148 0.88 -3.37 22.34
N ALA A 149 1.46 -2.17 22.40
CA ALA A 149 1.51 -1.36 23.62
C ALA A 149 0.08 -1.04 24.09
N SER A 150 -0.80 -0.64 23.19
CA SER A 150 -2.19 -0.35 23.50
C SER A 150 -2.96 -1.58 24.00
N ALA A 151 -2.73 -2.75 23.38
CA ALA A 151 -3.46 -3.97 23.71
C ALA A 151 -2.99 -4.62 25.02
N THR A 152 -1.70 -4.50 25.37
CA THR A 152 -1.09 -5.25 26.49
C THR A 152 -0.66 -4.38 27.65
N GLY A 153 -0.39 -3.09 27.42
CA GLY A 153 0.23 -2.19 28.41
C GLY A 153 1.72 -2.51 28.67
N ASP A 154 2.36 -3.36 27.86
CA ASP A 154 3.78 -3.72 28.03
C ASP A 154 4.68 -2.60 27.49
N PRO A 155 5.47 -1.93 28.35
CA PRO A 155 6.30 -0.78 27.97
C PRO A 155 7.47 -1.15 27.05
N ARG A 156 7.79 -2.43 26.89
CA ARG A 156 8.88 -2.87 26.01
C ARG A 156 8.59 -2.50 24.55
N TYR A 157 7.33 -2.53 24.14
CA TYR A 157 6.93 -2.15 22.76
C TYR A 157 7.13 -0.67 22.49
N GLU A 158 6.78 0.20 23.44
CA GLU A 158 7.09 1.63 23.34
C GLU A 158 8.60 1.87 23.33
N SER A 159 9.35 1.17 24.20
CA SER A 159 10.81 1.29 24.26
C SER A 159 11.48 0.89 22.95
N LEU A 160 11.02 -0.18 22.30
CA LEU A 160 11.51 -0.64 21.01
C LEU A 160 11.22 0.39 19.91
N LEU A 161 10.00 0.91 19.86
CA LEU A 161 9.62 1.94 18.90
C LEU A 161 10.41 3.24 19.09
N LEU A 162 10.62 3.67 20.33
CA LEU A 162 11.42 4.87 20.66
C LEU A 162 12.90 4.65 20.31
N GLY A 163 13.43 3.44 20.54
CA GLY A 163 14.77 3.09 20.09
C GLY A 163 14.92 3.27 18.57
N ALA A 164 13.96 2.77 17.80
CA ALA A 164 13.92 2.96 16.35
C ALA A 164 13.83 4.44 15.96
N ALA A 165 12.96 5.20 16.61
CA ALA A 165 12.77 6.62 16.32
C ALA A 165 14.04 7.45 16.61
N ASN A 166 14.77 7.13 17.66
CA ASN A 166 16.00 7.84 18.03
C ASN A 166 17.11 7.71 16.98
N LEU A 167 17.10 6.68 16.15
CA LEU A 167 18.04 6.55 15.04
C LEU A 167 17.86 7.67 14.00
N PHE A 168 16.66 8.22 13.88
CA PHE A 168 16.37 9.35 12.99
C PHE A 168 16.82 10.71 13.56
N LEU A 169 16.97 10.82 14.88
CA LEU A 169 17.35 12.09 15.53
C LEU A 169 18.86 12.34 15.56
N GLY A 170 19.68 11.38 15.19
CA GLY A 170 21.14 11.52 15.16
C GLY A 170 21.68 12.52 14.14
N ARG A 171 20.79 13.17 13.36
CA ARG A 171 21.12 14.15 12.33
C ARG A 171 20.48 15.51 12.61
N PRO A 172 21.03 16.62 12.06
CA PRO A 172 20.41 17.94 12.10
C PRO A 172 18.99 17.92 11.53
N LEU A 173 18.11 18.77 12.09
CA LEU A 173 16.77 18.96 11.54
C LEU A 173 16.84 19.43 10.09
N GLY A 174 16.05 18.81 9.23
CA GLY A 174 15.99 19.11 7.81
C GLY A 174 16.83 18.19 6.92
N ASP A 175 17.79 17.46 7.50
CA ASP A 175 18.49 16.42 6.76
C ASP A 175 17.63 15.16 6.67
N PRO A 176 17.82 14.31 5.63
CA PRO A 176 17.23 12.99 5.61
C PRO A 176 17.58 12.21 6.88
N PRO A 177 16.65 11.41 7.42
CA PRO A 177 16.95 10.55 8.56
C PRO A 177 18.14 9.62 8.27
N PRO A 178 18.98 9.27 9.28
CA PRO A 178 20.22 8.51 9.05
C PRO A 178 20.01 7.13 8.42
N VAL A 179 18.84 6.52 8.65
CA VAL A 179 18.47 5.19 8.14
C VAL A 179 17.65 5.26 6.86
N CYS A 180 17.30 6.47 6.41
CA CYS A 180 16.68 6.68 5.13
C CYS A 180 17.74 6.90 4.06
N ASP A 181 17.34 6.67 2.84
CA ASP A 181 18.16 6.96 1.68
C ASP A 181 18.33 8.48 1.51
N HIS A 182 19.54 8.93 1.25
CA HIS A 182 19.85 10.35 1.05
C HIS A 182 19.28 10.92 -0.26
N ASP A 183 18.83 10.03 -1.14
CA ASP A 183 18.29 10.38 -2.44
C ASP A 183 16.80 10.74 -2.37
N TYR A 184 16.26 10.99 -1.17
CA TYR A 184 14.85 11.31 -0.94
C TYR A 184 13.89 10.30 -1.57
N ARG A 185 14.15 9.00 -1.39
CA ARG A 185 13.25 7.97 -1.91
C ARG A 185 11.87 8.05 -1.30
N THR A 186 10.88 7.84 -2.14
CA THR A 186 9.48 7.87 -1.71
C THR A 186 9.14 6.80 -0.67
N GLU A 187 9.84 5.65 -0.67
CA GLU A 187 9.67 4.61 0.35
C GLU A 187 9.97 5.13 1.75
N ASP A 188 11.00 5.95 1.89
CA ASP A 188 11.43 6.48 3.17
C ASP A 188 10.44 7.47 3.76
N MET A 189 9.59 8.09 2.94
CA MET A 189 8.50 8.94 3.42
C MET A 189 7.53 8.14 4.30
N PHE A 190 7.19 6.91 3.89
CA PHE A 190 6.38 6.03 4.70
C PHE A 190 7.19 5.39 5.84
N PHE A 191 8.43 4.96 5.58
CA PHE A 191 9.23 4.29 6.61
C PHE A 191 9.48 5.19 7.81
N ALA A 192 9.85 6.45 7.58
CA ALA A 192 9.97 7.43 8.64
C ALA A 192 8.60 7.77 9.28
N GLY A 193 7.57 7.94 8.46
CA GLY A 193 6.19 8.21 8.92
C GLY A 193 5.64 7.14 9.85
N ALA A 194 5.91 5.88 9.54
CA ALA A 194 5.47 4.74 10.34
C ALA A 194 6.05 4.73 11.78
N VAL A 195 7.20 5.37 11.99
CA VAL A 195 7.92 5.36 13.27
C VAL A 195 7.81 6.70 13.99
N LEU A 196 8.16 7.80 13.32
CA LEU A 196 8.33 9.10 13.97
C LEU A 196 7.03 9.70 14.48
N GLY A 197 5.92 9.55 13.73
CA GLY A 197 4.63 10.03 14.19
C GLY A 197 4.18 9.35 15.49
N ARG A 198 4.36 8.03 15.57
CA ARG A 198 4.07 7.24 16.78
C ARG A 198 4.95 7.62 17.96
N ALA A 199 6.25 7.85 17.71
CA ALA A 199 7.17 8.30 18.74
C ALA A 199 6.78 9.68 19.30
N PHE A 200 6.34 10.60 18.45
CA PHE A 200 5.78 11.87 18.89
C PHE A 200 4.54 11.69 19.77
N LYS A 201 3.61 10.83 19.38
CA LYS A 201 2.42 10.53 20.19
C LYS A 201 2.77 10.02 21.60
N ILE A 202 3.76 9.16 21.72
CA ILE A 202 4.19 8.57 22.99
C ILE A 202 4.88 9.63 23.88
N THR A 203 5.73 10.48 23.31
CA THR A 203 6.66 11.31 24.09
C THR A 203 6.30 12.79 24.15
N GLY A 204 5.51 13.29 23.17
CA GLY A 204 5.32 14.73 22.94
C GLY A 204 6.59 15.45 22.46
N ASN A 205 7.66 14.73 22.10
CA ASN A 205 8.89 15.35 21.62
C ASN A 205 8.73 15.82 20.18
N ALA A 206 8.60 17.15 20.00
CA ALA A 206 8.38 17.78 18.70
C ALA A 206 9.48 17.48 17.67
N GLN A 207 10.71 17.13 18.09
CA GLN A 207 11.78 16.82 17.18
C GLN A 207 11.44 15.68 16.21
N TYR A 208 10.67 14.68 16.64
CA TYR A 208 10.24 13.58 15.77
C TYR A 208 9.36 14.07 14.61
N ILE A 209 8.39 14.90 14.93
CA ILE A 209 7.48 15.45 13.92
C ILE A 209 8.17 16.53 13.06
N ASP A 210 9.07 17.33 13.63
CA ASP A 210 9.84 18.34 12.90
C ASP A 210 10.77 17.72 11.85
N VAL A 211 11.50 16.65 12.21
CA VAL A 211 12.36 15.90 11.29
C VAL A 211 11.54 15.30 10.15
N LEU A 212 10.43 14.65 10.50
CA LEU A 212 9.54 14.02 9.53
C LEU A 212 8.90 15.04 8.57
N ALA A 213 8.37 16.14 9.09
CA ALA A 213 7.74 17.19 8.30
C ALA A 213 8.72 17.83 7.31
N ARG A 214 9.93 18.11 7.76
CA ARG A 214 10.98 18.69 6.90
C ARG A 214 11.45 17.69 5.84
N PHE A 215 11.55 16.42 6.18
CA PHE A 215 11.88 15.37 5.23
C PHE A 215 10.82 15.26 4.12
N LEU A 216 9.53 15.24 4.47
CA LEU A 216 8.44 15.16 3.50
C LEU A 216 8.32 16.40 2.58
N LEU A 217 8.73 17.56 3.07
CA LEU A 217 8.73 18.80 2.31
C LEU A 217 10.09 19.13 1.67
N GLY A 218 11.10 18.29 1.92
CA GLY A 218 12.45 18.44 1.39
C GLY A 218 12.60 17.78 0.02
N GLY A 219 13.74 18.05 -0.63
CA GLY A 219 14.04 17.53 -1.97
C GLY A 219 13.14 18.10 -3.07
N ASP A 220 13.53 17.88 -4.30
CA ASP A 220 12.77 18.30 -5.48
C ASP A 220 11.98 17.13 -6.11
N VAL A 221 11.62 16.14 -5.28
CA VAL A 221 10.95 14.90 -5.75
C VAL A 221 9.48 15.11 -6.08
N GLN A 222 8.77 16.02 -5.40
CA GLN A 222 7.39 16.38 -5.79
C GLN A 222 7.44 17.33 -6.98
N GLN A 223 6.86 16.92 -8.09
CA GLN A 223 6.86 17.68 -9.31
C GLN A 223 5.72 18.71 -9.36
N PRO A 224 5.77 19.72 -10.23
CA PRO A 224 4.74 20.76 -10.33
C PRO A 224 3.33 20.23 -10.64
N ASP A 225 3.19 19.05 -11.24
CA ASP A 225 1.91 18.38 -11.47
C ASP A 225 1.39 17.63 -10.25
N GLY A 226 2.14 17.61 -9.15
CA GLY A 226 1.79 17.02 -7.87
C GLY A 226 2.31 15.59 -7.66
N LEU A 227 2.73 14.87 -8.71
CA LEU A 227 3.29 13.53 -8.60
C LEU A 227 4.71 13.56 -8.04
N PHE A 228 5.15 12.42 -7.52
CA PHE A 228 6.50 12.24 -7.00
C PHE A 228 7.36 11.40 -7.96
N TRP A 229 8.55 11.86 -8.25
CA TRP A 229 9.60 10.99 -8.76
C TRP A 229 9.92 9.90 -7.74
N HIS A 230 10.48 8.77 -8.18
CA HIS A 230 10.83 7.68 -7.28
C HIS A 230 11.90 8.09 -6.25
N ALA A 231 12.89 8.87 -6.69
CA ALA A 231 13.94 9.46 -5.87
C ALA A 231 14.44 10.76 -6.52
N ASP A 232 15.32 11.48 -5.84
CA ASP A 232 15.82 12.78 -6.25
C ASP A 232 16.53 12.76 -7.63
N ASP A 233 17.23 11.67 -7.91
CA ASP A 233 17.92 11.44 -9.19
C ASP A 233 17.23 10.42 -10.12
N VAL A 234 16.01 9.98 -9.79
CA VAL A 234 15.25 8.94 -10.51
C VAL A 234 13.91 9.49 -10.98
N PRO A 235 13.88 10.19 -12.14
CA PRO A 235 12.73 10.97 -12.61
C PRO A 235 11.64 10.12 -13.26
N PHE A 236 11.16 9.09 -12.55
CA PHE A 236 10.10 8.19 -12.98
C PHE A 236 8.95 8.16 -11.98
N PHE A 237 7.74 8.28 -12.47
CA PHE A 237 6.52 8.27 -11.65
C PHE A 237 6.07 6.84 -11.35
N TRP A 238 6.88 6.12 -10.57
CA TRP A 238 6.54 4.77 -10.14
C TRP A 238 5.32 4.79 -9.20
N GLY A 239 4.30 3.98 -9.52
CA GLY A 239 3.02 3.99 -8.81
C GLY A 239 3.17 3.71 -7.32
N ARG A 240 3.81 2.58 -6.93
CA ARG A 240 4.01 2.28 -5.50
C ARG A 240 4.89 3.31 -4.79
N GLY A 241 5.85 3.93 -5.47
CA GLY A 241 6.59 5.07 -4.92
C GLY A 241 5.66 6.20 -4.50
N ASN A 242 4.76 6.60 -5.40
CA ASN A 242 3.72 7.57 -5.10
C ASN A 242 2.76 7.09 -3.99
N GLY A 243 2.47 5.78 -3.92
CA GLY A 243 1.74 5.19 -2.80
C GLY A 243 2.46 5.38 -1.46
N PHE A 244 3.78 5.17 -1.41
CA PHE A 244 4.59 5.42 -0.20
C PHE A 244 4.56 6.89 0.22
N ALA A 245 4.68 7.83 -0.72
CA ALA A 245 4.54 9.25 -0.43
C ALA A 245 3.16 9.56 0.17
N ALA A 246 2.07 9.06 -0.45
CA ALA A 246 0.71 9.28 0.06
C ALA A 246 0.53 8.73 1.49
N MET A 247 1.03 7.53 1.78
CA MET A 247 1.00 6.96 3.13
C MET A 247 1.89 7.74 4.11
N GLY A 248 3.06 8.19 3.70
CA GLY A 248 3.96 8.99 4.52
C GLY A 248 3.31 10.29 5.00
N PHE A 249 2.65 11.02 4.09
CA PHE A 249 1.85 12.19 4.46
C PHE A 249 0.69 11.84 5.38
N ALA A 250 -0.06 10.77 5.08
CA ALA A 250 -1.19 10.36 5.90
C ALA A 250 -0.77 9.94 7.32
N GLU A 251 0.32 9.18 7.48
CA GLU A 251 0.86 8.83 8.79
C GLU A 251 1.33 10.08 9.55
N THR A 252 2.01 11.02 8.88
CA THR A 252 2.46 12.26 9.50
C THR A 252 1.30 13.11 9.99
N LEU A 253 0.30 13.36 9.14
CA LEU A 253 -0.89 14.16 9.47
C LEU A 253 -1.75 13.51 10.56
N THR A 254 -1.69 12.19 10.73
CA THR A 254 -2.38 11.45 11.79
C THR A 254 -1.90 11.87 13.18
N TYR A 255 -0.61 12.08 13.34
CA TYR A 255 0.02 12.35 14.65
C TYR A 255 0.39 13.80 14.87
N MET A 256 0.48 14.61 13.81
CA MET A 256 0.86 16.02 13.88
C MET A 256 -0.29 16.86 14.44
N ASP A 257 0.00 17.69 15.42
CA ASP A 257 -0.95 18.64 16.00
C ASP A 257 -1.48 19.64 14.97
N ASP A 258 -2.73 20.05 15.10
CA ASP A 258 -3.36 21.00 14.18
C ASP A 258 -2.65 22.36 14.16
N GLY A 259 -2.05 22.78 15.29
CA GLY A 259 -1.28 24.01 15.43
C GLY A 259 0.16 23.95 14.93
N HIS A 260 0.63 22.83 14.40
CA HIS A 260 2.01 22.70 13.97
C HIS A 260 2.34 23.64 12.79
N PRO A 261 3.46 24.40 12.82
CA PRO A 261 3.77 25.41 11.80
C PRO A 261 3.82 24.88 10.36
N LEU A 262 4.24 23.64 10.16
CA LEU A 262 4.38 23.02 8.83
C LEU A 262 3.13 22.26 8.38
N ARG A 263 2.08 22.12 9.23
CA ARG A 263 0.90 21.32 8.91
C ARG A 263 0.19 21.80 7.64
N SER A 264 0.04 23.12 7.47
CA SER A 264 -0.61 23.68 6.28
C SER A 264 0.16 23.37 4.99
N ALA A 265 1.50 23.45 5.04
CA ALA A 265 2.34 23.13 3.90
C ALA A 265 2.26 21.65 3.55
N LEU A 266 2.34 20.75 4.55
CA LEU A 266 2.18 19.30 4.36
C LEU A 266 0.81 18.96 3.78
N LEU A 267 -0.26 19.55 4.30
CA LEU A 267 -1.61 19.31 3.81
C LEU A 267 -1.78 19.80 2.37
N SER A 268 -1.18 20.94 2.02
CA SER A 268 -1.20 21.45 0.64
C SER A 268 -0.46 20.52 -0.32
N ALA A 269 0.73 20.06 0.04
CA ALA A 269 1.52 19.13 -0.74
C ALA A 269 0.78 17.79 -0.92
N HIS A 270 0.21 17.26 0.17
CA HIS A 270 -0.57 16.03 0.14
C HIS A 270 -1.82 16.13 -0.75
N LYS A 271 -2.59 17.21 -0.64
CA LYS A 271 -3.78 17.44 -1.50
C LYS A 271 -3.39 17.56 -2.97
N SER A 272 -2.34 18.32 -3.28
CA SER A 272 -1.81 18.40 -4.66
C SER A 272 -1.45 17.03 -5.21
N HIS A 273 -0.80 16.20 -4.39
CA HIS A 273 -0.46 14.82 -4.75
C HIS A 273 -1.70 13.95 -4.99
N LEU A 274 -2.66 13.96 -4.06
CA LEU A 274 -3.88 13.16 -4.20
C LEU A 274 -4.73 13.59 -5.40
N ASP A 275 -4.78 14.88 -5.71
CA ASP A 275 -5.47 15.41 -6.89
C ASP A 275 -4.79 14.96 -8.20
N ALA A 276 -3.45 14.95 -8.23
CA ALA A 276 -2.69 14.41 -9.36
C ALA A 276 -2.94 12.92 -9.56
N LEU A 277 -2.95 12.13 -8.48
CA LEU A 277 -3.27 10.70 -8.52
C LEU A 277 -4.71 10.44 -8.96
N ARG A 278 -5.68 11.22 -8.47
CA ARG A 278 -7.08 11.15 -8.91
C ARG A 278 -7.22 11.40 -10.41
N GLY A 279 -6.47 12.37 -10.93
CA GLY A 279 -6.41 12.68 -12.37
C GLY A 279 -5.77 11.56 -13.22
N ARG A 280 -5.01 10.65 -12.62
CA ARG A 280 -4.35 9.50 -13.28
C ARG A 280 -5.07 8.17 -13.02
N GLN A 281 -6.20 8.19 -12.28
CA GLN A 281 -6.96 6.97 -12.01
C GLN A 281 -7.51 6.40 -13.32
N HIS A 282 -7.25 5.13 -13.57
CA HIS A 282 -7.81 4.44 -14.72
C HIS A 282 -9.33 4.23 -14.54
N ARG A 283 -10.06 4.13 -15.65
CA ARG A 283 -11.53 3.90 -15.64
C ARG A 283 -11.99 2.65 -14.87
N SER A 284 -11.09 1.68 -14.62
CA SER A 284 -11.36 0.52 -13.77
C SER A 284 -11.36 0.85 -12.27
N GLY A 285 -11.04 2.07 -11.89
CA GLY A 285 -10.83 2.46 -10.49
C GLY A 285 -9.43 2.21 -9.96
N MET A 286 -8.58 1.46 -10.68
CA MET A 286 -7.19 1.20 -10.29
C MET A 286 -6.27 2.37 -10.67
N LEU A 287 -5.18 2.48 -9.96
CA LEU A 287 -3.99 3.19 -10.41
C LEU A 287 -3.06 2.20 -11.16
N ILE A 288 -2.11 2.72 -11.91
CA ILE A 288 -1.22 1.93 -12.77
C ILE A 288 0.22 1.97 -12.26
N GLN A 289 1.01 1.00 -12.68
CA GLN A 289 2.36 0.75 -12.15
C GLN A 289 3.36 1.87 -12.48
N VAL A 290 3.27 2.49 -13.66
CA VAL A 290 3.97 3.73 -14.02
C VAL A 290 2.91 4.76 -14.38
N LEU A 291 2.76 5.80 -13.55
CA LEU A 291 1.57 6.66 -13.54
C LEU A 291 1.38 7.52 -14.79
N ASP A 292 2.43 7.78 -15.54
CA ASP A 292 2.43 8.54 -16.79
C ASP A 292 2.56 7.66 -18.04
N ASP A 293 2.59 6.34 -17.88
CA ASP A 293 2.59 5.39 -19.00
C ASP A 293 1.29 4.58 -19.04
N PRO A 294 0.33 4.95 -19.91
CA PRO A 294 -0.96 4.26 -19.99
C PRO A 294 -0.84 2.79 -20.49
N GLY A 295 0.34 2.36 -20.95
CA GLY A 295 0.65 0.98 -21.30
C GLY A 295 1.04 0.10 -20.11
N SER A 296 1.26 0.68 -18.93
CA SER A 296 1.61 -0.09 -17.74
C SER A 296 0.38 -0.78 -17.16
N TYR A 297 0.61 -1.87 -16.38
CA TYR A 297 -0.50 -2.65 -15.82
C TYR A 297 -1.18 -1.95 -14.64
N HIS A 298 -2.43 -2.33 -14.35
CA HIS A 298 -3.13 -1.93 -13.13
C HIS A 298 -2.38 -2.46 -11.92
N GLU A 299 -2.16 -1.62 -10.91
CA GLU A 299 -1.28 -1.98 -9.81
C GLU A 299 -2.00 -1.89 -8.46
N HIS A 300 -2.04 -3.02 -7.75
CA HIS A 300 -2.82 -3.18 -6.53
C HIS A 300 -2.21 -2.41 -5.36
N THR A 301 -0.88 -2.41 -5.23
CA THR A 301 -0.24 -1.82 -4.05
C THR A 301 -0.42 -0.31 -4.03
N VAL A 302 -0.18 0.41 -5.14
CA VAL A 302 -0.43 1.86 -5.19
C VAL A 302 -1.91 2.17 -4.98
N THR A 303 -2.81 1.36 -5.55
CA THR A 303 -4.26 1.55 -5.38
C THR A 303 -4.66 1.45 -3.91
N SER A 304 -4.16 0.44 -3.19
CA SER A 304 -4.41 0.24 -1.76
C SER A 304 -3.78 1.33 -0.90
N MET A 305 -2.54 1.74 -1.18
CA MET A 305 -1.82 2.76 -0.42
C MET A 305 -2.48 4.13 -0.53
N VAL A 306 -2.84 4.53 -1.74
CA VAL A 306 -3.55 5.80 -1.98
C VAL A 306 -4.95 5.73 -1.38
N GLY A 307 -5.65 4.61 -1.53
CA GLY A 307 -6.96 4.39 -0.93
C GLY A 307 -6.93 4.51 0.59
N TYR A 308 -5.93 3.89 1.24
CA TYR A 308 -5.68 4.05 2.68
C TYR A 308 -5.48 5.52 3.07
N ALA A 309 -4.63 6.25 2.35
CA ALA A 309 -4.33 7.64 2.66
C ALA A 309 -5.56 8.54 2.52
N VAL A 310 -6.37 8.34 1.47
CA VAL A 310 -7.61 9.09 1.24
C VAL A 310 -8.66 8.75 2.30
N ALA A 311 -8.89 7.47 2.57
CA ALA A 311 -9.87 7.03 3.57
C ALA A 311 -9.53 7.55 4.97
N ARG A 312 -8.24 7.53 5.35
CA ARG A 312 -7.77 8.09 6.62
C ARG A 312 -7.97 9.59 6.69
N GLY A 313 -7.67 10.32 5.59
CA GLY A 313 -7.86 11.76 5.52
C GLY A 313 -9.32 12.18 5.68
N LEU A 314 -10.24 11.46 5.07
CA LEU A 314 -11.68 11.64 5.23
C LEU A 314 -12.12 11.37 6.67
N ARG A 315 -11.74 10.22 7.22
CA ARG A 315 -12.11 9.82 8.59
C ARG A 315 -11.61 10.79 9.66
N LEU A 316 -10.40 11.30 9.52
CA LEU A 316 -9.77 12.23 10.48
C LEU A 316 -10.02 13.71 10.14
N GLY A 317 -10.72 14.00 9.05
CA GLY A 317 -11.28 15.31 8.75
C GLY A 317 -10.33 16.33 8.10
N TRP A 318 -9.12 15.92 7.64
CA TRP A 318 -8.28 16.84 6.87
C TRP A 318 -8.52 16.80 5.36
N LEU A 319 -9.26 15.80 4.87
CA LEU A 319 -9.85 15.77 3.54
C LEU A 319 -11.36 15.98 3.67
N ASP A 320 -11.94 16.71 2.74
CA ASP A 320 -13.37 16.95 2.66
C ASP A 320 -14.07 15.88 1.79
N GLU A 321 -15.40 15.87 1.80
CA GLU A 321 -16.23 14.88 1.12
C GLU A 321 -16.03 14.81 -0.40
N SER A 322 -15.37 15.77 -1.03
CA SER A 322 -15.04 15.70 -2.46
C SER A 322 -14.10 14.55 -2.82
N TYR A 323 -13.39 13.99 -1.82
CA TYR A 323 -12.52 12.83 -1.98
C TYR A 323 -13.23 11.50 -1.77
N ARG A 324 -14.47 11.47 -1.26
CA ARG A 324 -15.19 10.21 -0.96
C ARG A 324 -15.34 9.32 -2.17
N GLY A 325 -15.80 9.86 -3.29
CA GLY A 325 -15.94 9.08 -4.54
C GLY A 325 -14.60 8.51 -5.05
N PHE A 326 -13.48 9.19 -4.77
CA PHE A 326 -12.16 8.67 -5.10
C PHE A 326 -11.80 7.47 -4.20
N ALA A 327 -12.02 7.57 -2.88
CA ALA A 327 -11.80 6.45 -1.95
C ALA A 327 -12.65 5.23 -2.32
N GLU A 328 -13.95 5.43 -2.59
CA GLU A 328 -14.88 4.37 -2.97
C GLU A 328 -14.51 3.70 -4.30
N SER A 329 -14.07 4.48 -5.28
CA SER A 329 -13.61 3.96 -6.57
C SER A 329 -12.36 3.10 -6.44
N LEU A 330 -11.37 3.55 -5.63
CA LEU A 330 -10.16 2.77 -5.32
C LEU A 330 -10.52 1.49 -4.55
N TRP A 331 -11.44 1.59 -3.57
CA TRP A 331 -11.88 0.45 -2.78
C TRP A 331 -12.56 -0.62 -3.64
N ASN A 332 -13.54 -0.23 -4.45
CA ASN A 332 -14.26 -1.16 -5.31
C ASN A 332 -13.30 -1.90 -6.26
N ALA A 333 -12.35 -1.18 -6.83
CA ALA A 333 -11.37 -1.77 -7.74
C ALA A 333 -10.37 -2.70 -7.04
N ALA A 334 -9.89 -2.35 -5.84
CA ALA A 334 -8.97 -3.18 -5.07
C ALA A 334 -9.66 -4.42 -4.49
N SER A 335 -10.84 -4.25 -3.87
CA SER A 335 -11.56 -5.34 -3.19
C SER A 335 -12.00 -6.46 -4.14
N GLU A 336 -12.37 -6.13 -5.39
CA GLU A 336 -12.69 -7.12 -6.42
C GLU A 336 -11.49 -8.02 -6.76
N ARG A 337 -10.26 -7.54 -6.55
CA ARG A 337 -9.00 -8.23 -6.84
C ARG A 337 -8.45 -9.03 -5.68
N VAL A 338 -9.16 -9.07 -4.58
CA VAL A 338 -8.90 -9.99 -3.47
C VAL A 338 -9.69 -11.26 -3.72
N ASP A 339 -9.03 -12.40 -3.90
CA ASP A 339 -9.70 -13.69 -4.13
C ASP A 339 -10.38 -14.20 -2.85
N ASP A 340 -11.20 -15.23 -3.00
CA ASP A 340 -11.99 -15.80 -1.88
C ASP A 340 -11.12 -16.53 -0.84
N ASP A 341 -9.88 -16.84 -1.19
CA ASP A 341 -8.88 -17.40 -0.28
C ASP A 341 -7.90 -16.36 0.32
N GLY A 342 -8.05 -15.07 -0.04
CA GLY A 342 -7.14 -13.99 0.38
C GLY A 342 -5.93 -13.79 -0.54
N GLY A 343 -5.84 -14.53 -1.65
CA GLY A 343 -4.89 -14.23 -2.71
C GLY A 343 -5.24 -12.92 -3.42
N LEU A 344 -4.24 -12.26 -3.99
CA LEU A 344 -4.40 -10.99 -4.69
C LEU A 344 -3.79 -11.05 -6.08
N VAL A 345 -4.20 -10.13 -6.93
CA VAL A 345 -3.64 -9.99 -8.28
C VAL A 345 -3.15 -8.56 -8.49
N ASP A 346 -2.28 -8.40 -9.49
CA ASP A 346 -1.77 -7.10 -9.92
C ASP A 346 -0.88 -6.38 -8.88
N GLY A 347 -0.24 -7.11 -7.98
CA GLY A 347 0.76 -6.54 -7.09
C GLY A 347 2.08 -6.29 -7.82
N CYS A 348 2.73 -5.17 -7.59
CA CYS A 348 4.06 -4.92 -8.16
C CYS A 348 5.14 -5.68 -7.38
N GLY A 349 5.96 -6.45 -8.07
CA GLY A 349 7.13 -7.12 -7.50
C GLY A 349 8.10 -6.15 -6.83
N GLY A 350 9.03 -6.65 -6.03
CA GLY A 350 10.06 -5.84 -5.37
C GLY A 350 10.79 -4.95 -6.38
N THR A 351 10.79 -3.63 -6.15
CA THR A 351 11.31 -2.64 -7.10
C THR A 351 12.04 -1.56 -6.32
N GLY A 352 13.32 -1.42 -6.54
CA GLY A 352 14.09 -0.24 -6.16
C GLY A 352 14.20 0.73 -7.33
N PRO A 353 14.92 1.85 -7.20
CA PRO A 353 15.21 2.77 -8.29
C PRO A 353 15.72 2.06 -9.53
N GLN A 354 15.16 2.37 -10.69
CA GLN A 354 15.49 1.75 -11.96
C GLN A 354 16.23 2.76 -12.88
N VAL A 355 17.01 2.23 -13.78
CA VAL A 355 17.88 3.03 -14.67
C VAL A 355 17.10 3.74 -15.78
N ASP A 356 15.92 3.24 -16.14
CA ASP A 356 15.07 3.81 -17.19
C ASP A 356 13.60 3.37 -17.05
N ALA A 357 12.72 4.00 -17.81
CA ALA A 357 11.29 3.70 -17.82
C ALA A 357 10.99 2.25 -18.21
N ARG A 358 11.79 1.67 -19.13
CA ARG A 358 11.61 0.30 -19.59
C ARG A 358 11.84 -0.71 -18.48
N ALA A 359 12.85 -0.48 -17.64
CA ALA A 359 13.15 -1.31 -16.49
C ALA A 359 12.01 -1.30 -15.46
N TYR A 360 11.27 -0.19 -15.32
CA TYR A 360 10.03 -0.16 -14.51
C TYR A 360 8.92 -0.99 -15.16
N LEU A 361 8.65 -0.80 -16.45
CA LEU A 361 7.59 -1.52 -17.17
C LEU A 361 7.81 -3.03 -17.19
N ASP A 362 9.06 -3.47 -17.20
CA ASP A 362 9.44 -4.88 -17.18
C ASP A 362 9.35 -5.53 -15.78
N ARG A 363 9.01 -4.76 -14.72
CA ARG A 363 8.79 -5.35 -13.39
C ARG A 363 7.53 -6.20 -13.41
N PRO A 364 7.62 -7.47 -12.93
CA PRO A 364 6.49 -8.38 -12.99
C PRO A 364 5.37 -7.97 -12.02
N ALA A 365 4.14 -8.15 -12.44
CA ALA A 365 3.01 -8.20 -11.53
C ALA A 365 3.05 -9.52 -10.73
N THR A 366 2.68 -9.47 -9.45
CA THR A 366 2.52 -10.62 -8.57
C THR A 366 1.05 -11.02 -8.48
N PHE A 367 0.81 -12.29 -8.17
CA PHE A 367 -0.52 -12.83 -7.95
C PHE A 367 -0.47 -13.97 -6.93
N GLY A 368 -1.62 -14.28 -6.33
CA GLY A 368 -1.71 -15.22 -5.22
C GLY A 368 -1.32 -14.57 -3.90
N PHE A 369 -0.59 -15.29 -3.07
CA PHE A 369 -0.15 -14.79 -1.77
C PHE A 369 1.16 -14.02 -1.92
N ASP A 370 1.07 -12.70 -1.77
CA ASP A 370 2.22 -11.79 -1.75
C ASP A 370 2.09 -10.85 -0.54
N ASP A 371 3.04 -10.96 0.38
CA ASP A 371 3.03 -10.22 1.64
C ASP A 371 2.94 -8.70 1.43
N ARG A 372 3.59 -8.20 0.38
CA ARG A 372 3.61 -6.76 0.08
C ARG A 372 2.24 -6.25 -0.35
N THR A 373 1.56 -7.01 -1.21
CA THR A 373 0.22 -6.64 -1.67
C THR A 373 -0.82 -6.88 -0.58
N GLY A 374 -0.73 -8.02 0.11
CA GLY A 374 -1.68 -8.41 1.14
C GLY A 374 -1.72 -7.48 2.33
N ASN A 375 -0.56 -7.03 2.83
CA ASN A 375 -0.50 -6.12 3.97
C ASN A 375 -1.09 -4.74 3.68
N LEU A 376 -0.84 -4.21 2.49
CA LEU A 376 -1.33 -2.88 2.09
C LEU A 376 -2.85 -2.92 1.83
N ALA A 377 -3.34 -4.00 1.21
CA ALA A 377 -4.77 -4.24 1.05
C ALA A 377 -5.47 -4.41 2.40
N LEU A 378 -4.85 -5.10 3.37
CA LEU A 378 -5.36 -5.25 4.72
C LEU A 378 -5.51 -3.90 5.44
N TRP A 379 -4.49 -3.04 5.39
CA TRP A 379 -4.60 -1.71 5.99
C TRP A 379 -5.65 -0.84 5.32
N PHE A 380 -5.78 -0.93 4.00
CA PHE A 380 -6.84 -0.21 3.27
C PHE A 380 -8.23 -0.70 3.67
N ALA A 381 -8.44 -2.02 3.76
CA ALA A 381 -9.71 -2.60 4.20
C ALA A 381 -10.09 -2.16 5.62
N VAL A 382 -9.13 -2.18 6.56
CA VAL A 382 -9.32 -1.68 7.93
C VAL A 382 -9.71 -0.20 7.94
N GLU A 383 -9.05 0.63 7.13
CA GLU A 383 -9.30 2.07 7.13
C GLU A 383 -10.66 2.40 6.49
N MET A 384 -11.07 1.67 5.45
CA MET A 384 -12.41 1.79 4.86
C MET A 384 -13.50 1.37 5.85
N GLU A 385 -13.28 0.29 6.62
CA GLU A 385 -14.21 -0.09 7.69
C GLU A 385 -14.30 1.00 8.76
N ARG A 386 -13.18 1.55 9.20
CA ARG A 386 -13.17 2.65 10.17
C ARG A 386 -13.87 3.90 9.63
N LEU A 387 -13.70 4.21 8.33
CA LEU A 387 -14.39 5.33 7.69
C LEU A 387 -15.90 5.11 7.60
N SER A 388 -16.37 3.87 7.44
CA SER A 388 -17.81 3.57 7.39
C SER A 388 -18.51 3.71 8.73
N ARG A 389 -17.76 3.80 9.84
CA ARG A 389 -18.29 3.91 11.23
C ARG A 389 -18.41 5.37 11.72
N VAL A 390 -17.97 6.35 10.92
CA VAL A 390 -18.07 7.79 11.23
C VAL A 390 -18.93 8.50 10.20
#